data_c9c918ce80a165505729e67a916d0164
#
_entry.id   c9c918ce80a165505729e67a916d0164
#
_cell.length_a   1.000
_cell.length_b   1.000
_cell.length_c   1.000
_cell.angle_alpha   90.00
_cell.angle_beta   90.00
_cell.angle_gamma   90.00
#
_symmetry.space_group_name_H-M   'P 1'
#
loop_
_entity.id
_entity.type
_entity.pdbx_description
1 polymer ?
#
loop_
_entity_poly.entity_id
_entity_poly.type
_entity_poly.pdbx_seq_one_letter_code
_entity_poly.pdbx_strand_id
1 'polypeptide(L)'
;MNLSRAGRAANVCAMARFGQFCPIAVACEVFAERWTPIILRELFAGSHRFNEIHRCIPLISRPLLARRLRELEAAGVIRSTPQQKGKSREYHLTESGREFRAAVDALGTWGQRWTLRVNPENLDSGLLMWNIRRRTALERLPPRRVVVEFEFRGVPAGRSMLKKCWLILERTGSDVCVSDPGFEVDVYVDADLAAMANVWLGDLPFAEAVRQKKIKLTGVPALVRAFPDWLLLSHFARVPRPPAEFPAAQR
;
A
#
# COMPACT_ATOMS: atom_id res chain seq x y z
N MET A 1 -32.86 -19.54 44.48
CA MET A 1 -31.81 -18.54 44.57
C MET A 1 -30.83 -18.79 43.45
N ASN A 2 -30.84 -17.94 42.44
CA ASN A 2 -30.23 -18.16 41.13
C ASN A 2 -28.87 -17.47 41.05
N LEU A 3 -27.82 -18.26 40.92
CA LEU A 3 -26.49 -17.82 40.48
C LEU A 3 -26.14 -18.55 39.17
N SER A 4 -26.49 -18.00 38.03
CA SER A 4 -25.94 -18.45 36.76
C SER A 4 -26.23 -17.43 35.67
N ARG A 5 -25.32 -16.47 35.56
CA ARG A 5 -25.06 -15.71 34.32
C ARG A 5 -23.69 -15.08 34.38
N ALA A 6 -22.64 -15.87 34.59
CA ALA A 6 -21.27 -15.47 34.28
C ALA A 6 -21.06 -15.78 32.80
N GLY A 7 -20.95 -14.69 32.04
CA GLY A 7 -20.94 -14.63 30.60
C GLY A 7 -19.92 -15.53 29.93
N ARG A 8 -20.28 -15.96 28.73
CA ARG A 8 -19.37 -16.47 27.74
C ARG A 8 -18.36 -15.36 27.40
N ALA A 9 -17.24 -15.39 28.08
CA ALA A 9 -16.04 -14.71 27.61
C ALA A 9 -15.70 -15.36 26.27
N ALA A 10 -15.92 -14.63 25.20
CA ALA A 10 -15.49 -15.01 23.86
C ALA A 10 -14.02 -15.41 23.93
N ASN A 11 -13.67 -16.54 23.36
CA ASN A 11 -12.31 -17.01 23.13
C ASN A 11 -11.57 -15.97 22.27
N VAL A 12 -11.08 -14.90 22.89
CA VAL A 12 -10.10 -14.01 22.30
C VAL A 12 -8.84 -14.84 22.19
N CYS A 13 -8.51 -15.21 20.97
CA CYS A 13 -7.27 -15.94 20.64
C CYS A 13 -6.13 -15.30 21.44
N ALA A 14 -5.57 -16.03 22.39
CA ALA A 14 -4.54 -15.51 23.28
C ALA A 14 -3.33 -15.11 22.41
N MET A 15 -3.09 -13.81 22.30
CA MET A 15 -1.87 -13.27 21.71
C MET A 15 -0.70 -13.83 22.55
N ALA A 16 0.36 -14.28 21.90
CA ALA A 16 1.53 -14.78 22.60
C ALA A 16 2.08 -13.64 23.49
N ARG A 17 2.09 -13.88 24.82
CA ARG A 17 2.52 -12.89 25.77
C ARG A 17 4.00 -13.09 26.11
N PHE A 18 4.76 -12.01 26.13
CA PHE A 18 6.14 -12.04 26.59
C PHE A 18 6.25 -12.21 28.12
N GLY A 19 5.17 -11.94 28.85
CA GLY A 19 5.15 -12.03 30.31
C GLY A 19 6.10 -11.04 31.01
N GLN A 20 6.38 -9.92 30.37
CA GLN A 20 7.26 -8.87 30.89
C GLN A 20 6.51 -7.56 31.05
N PHE A 21 6.85 -6.78 32.10
CA PHE A 21 6.31 -5.44 32.30
C PHE A 21 6.96 -4.36 31.42
N CYS A 22 7.90 -4.75 30.53
CA CYS A 22 8.58 -3.86 29.61
C CYS A 22 7.57 -3.27 28.61
N PRO A 23 7.45 -1.93 28.47
CA PRO A 23 6.53 -1.31 27.53
C PRO A 23 6.75 -1.74 26.07
N ILE A 24 8.00 -2.01 25.68
CA ILE A 24 8.32 -2.51 24.33
C ILE A 24 7.76 -3.93 24.14
N ALA A 25 7.94 -4.82 25.14
CA ALA A 25 7.41 -6.19 25.07
C ALA A 25 5.89 -6.17 24.95
N VAL A 26 5.20 -5.37 25.77
CA VAL A 26 3.73 -5.23 25.73
C VAL A 26 3.26 -4.66 24.39
N ALA A 27 3.94 -3.66 23.84
CA ALA A 27 3.63 -3.12 22.52
C ALA A 27 3.85 -4.17 21.42
N CYS A 28 4.90 -4.98 21.52
CA CYS A 28 5.19 -6.04 20.55
C CYS A 28 4.13 -7.15 20.55
N GLU A 29 3.44 -7.41 21.65
CA GLU A 29 2.31 -8.36 21.69
C GLU A 29 1.20 -7.99 20.69
N VAL A 30 1.02 -6.69 20.42
CA VAL A 30 0.06 -6.19 19.45
C VAL A 30 0.70 -5.95 18.08
N PHE A 31 1.84 -5.24 18.08
CA PHE A 31 2.43 -4.64 16.90
C PHE A 31 3.32 -5.59 16.09
N ALA A 32 4.08 -6.49 16.75
CA ALA A 32 5.06 -7.36 16.10
C ALA A 32 4.42 -8.60 15.43
N GLU A 33 3.11 -8.73 15.48
CA GLU A 33 2.39 -9.78 14.77
C GLU A 33 2.49 -9.57 13.25
N ARG A 34 2.84 -10.64 12.54
CA ARG A 34 2.95 -10.59 11.08
C ARG A 34 1.68 -9.99 10.45
N TRP A 35 1.85 -9.09 9.51
CA TRP A 35 0.84 -8.30 8.79
C TRP A 35 0.31 -7.07 9.55
N THR A 36 0.39 -7.00 10.88
CA THR A 36 -0.15 -5.88 11.66
C THR A 36 0.39 -4.51 11.22
N PRO A 37 1.72 -4.29 11.09
CA PRO A 37 2.24 -3.00 10.62
C PRO A 37 1.75 -2.65 9.21
N ILE A 38 1.57 -3.66 8.34
CA ILE A 38 1.12 -3.47 6.96
C ILE A 38 -0.37 -3.14 6.92
N ILE A 39 -1.20 -3.76 7.75
CA ILE A 39 -2.62 -3.43 7.91
C ILE A 39 -2.77 -1.98 8.41
N LEU A 40 -1.99 -1.60 9.43
CA LEU A 40 -2.00 -0.23 9.94
C LEU A 40 -1.57 0.78 8.87
N ARG A 41 -0.54 0.47 8.06
CA ARG A 41 -0.16 1.29 6.90
C ARG A 41 -1.34 1.54 5.97
N GLU A 42 -2.15 0.51 5.69
CA GLU A 42 -3.31 0.66 4.81
C GLU A 42 -4.40 1.53 5.41
N LEU A 43 -4.65 1.39 6.72
CA LEU A 43 -5.59 2.26 7.44
C LEU A 43 -5.11 3.72 7.47
N PHE A 44 -3.81 3.96 7.65
CA PHE A 44 -3.20 5.30 7.52
C PHE A 44 -3.31 5.88 6.11
N ALA A 45 -3.30 5.01 5.10
CA ALA A 45 -3.47 5.40 3.71
C ALA A 45 -4.94 5.61 3.28
N GLY A 46 -5.90 5.48 4.23
CA GLY A 46 -7.32 5.72 3.99
C GLY A 46 -8.12 4.52 3.47
N SER A 47 -7.56 3.31 3.51
CA SER A 47 -8.35 2.09 3.26
C SER A 47 -9.16 1.74 4.49
N HIS A 48 -10.48 1.82 4.41
CA HIS A 48 -11.35 1.58 5.57
C HIS A 48 -12.16 0.29 5.46
N ARG A 49 -12.29 -0.31 4.27
CA ARG A 49 -13.11 -1.51 4.07
C ARG A 49 -12.25 -2.76 3.93
N PHE A 50 -12.79 -3.88 4.39
CA PHE A 50 -12.08 -5.17 4.32
C PHE A 50 -11.50 -5.46 2.93
N ASN A 51 -12.30 -5.29 1.88
CA ASN A 51 -11.86 -5.58 0.52
C ASN A 51 -10.81 -4.57 0.00
N GLU A 52 -10.86 -3.32 0.45
CA GLU A 52 -9.86 -2.30 0.12
C GLU A 52 -8.51 -2.67 0.74
N ILE A 53 -8.51 -2.99 2.04
CA ILE A 53 -7.30 -3.44 2.76
C ILE A 53 -6.74 -4.70 2.11
N HIS A 54 -7.59 -5.72 1.87
CA HIS A 54 -7.14 -6.98 1.27
C HIS A 54 -6.55 -6.80 -0.14
N ARG A 55 -7.12 -5.90 -0.96
CA ARG A 55 -6.60 -5.60 -2.30
C ARG A 55 -5.17 -5.04 -2.26
N CYS A 56 -4.84 -4.30 -1.22
CA CYS A 56 -3.51 -3.72 -1.03
C CYS A 56 -2.51 -4.67 -0.38
N ILE A 57 -3.00 -5.76 0.19
CA ILE A 57 -2.18 -6.79 0.84
C ILE A 57 -2.63 -8.18 0.32
N PRO A 58 -2.49 -8.47 -0.98
CA PRO A 58 -3.12 -9.65 -1.58
C PRO A 58 -2.55 -10.98 -1.08
N LEU A 59 -1.35 -10.96 -0.48
CA LEU A 59 -0.68 -12.15 0.05
C LEU A 59 -1.20 -12.60 1.42
N ILE A 60 -1.98 -11.79 2.13
CA ILE A 60 -2.65 -12.22 3.36
C ILE A 60 -3.92 -12.99 3.01
N SER A 61 -4.15 -14.13 3.62
CA SER A 61 -5.42 -14.83 3.44
C SER A 61 -6.57 -14.05 4.10
N ARG A 62 -7.77 -14.10 3.50
CA ARG A 62 -8.97 -13.42 4.03
C ARG A 62 -9.28 -13.80 5.49
N PRO A 63 -9.23 -15.08 5.91
CA PRO A 63 -9.42 -15.44 7.30
C PRO A 63 -8.38 -14.83 8.24
N LEU A 64 -7.11 -14.77 7.81
CA LEU A 64 -6.04 -14.16 8.61
C LEU A 64 -6.23 -12.64 8.73
N LEU A 65 -6.57 -11.95 7.65
CA LEU A 65 -6.89 -10.52 7.71
C LEU A 65 -8.06 -10.26 8.68
N ALA A 66 -9.15 -11.05 8.58
CA ALA A 66 -10.29 -10.91 9.46
C ALA A 66 -9.90 -11.16 10.94
N ARG A 67 -9.00 -12.10 11.20
CA ARG A 67 -8.46 -12.36 12.54
C ARG A 67 -7.65 -11.17 13.05
N ARG A 68 -6.71 -10.65 12.26
CA ARG A 68 -5.88 -9.49 12.63
C ARG A 68 -6.71 -8.24 12.91
N LEU A 69 -7.75 -7.99 12.12
CA LEU A 69 -8.64 -6.86 12.37
C LEU A 69 -9.41 -7.00 13.69
N ARG A 70 -9.86 -8.22 14.04
CA ARG A 70 -10.50 -8.47 15.36
C ARG A 70 -9.50 -8.30 16.52
N GLU A 71 -8.27 -8.77 16.38
CA GLU A 71 -7.20 -8.62 17.38
C GLU A 71 -6.88 -7.14 17.62
N LEU A 72 -6.74 -6.35 16.55
CA LEU A 72 -6.53 -4.91 16.65
C LEU A 72 -7.72 -4.17 17.27
N GLU A 73 -8.94 -4.61 17.00
CA GLU A 73 -10.15 -4.05 17.60
C GLU A 73 -10.22 -4.39 19.10
N ALA A 74 -9.91 -5.64 19.48
CA ALA A 74 -9.85 -6.06 20.88
C ALA A 74 -8.74 -5.34 21.67
N ALA A 75 -7.61 -5.01 21.02
CA ALA A 75 -6.54 -4.22 21.60
C ALA A 75 -6.84 -2.71 21.65
N GLY A 76 -8.00 -2.26 21.14
CA GLY A 76 -8.38 -0.85 21.14
C GLY A 76 -7.59 0.02 20.14
N VAL A 77 -6.86 -0.60 19.21
CA VAL A 77 -6.08 0.10 18.17
C VAL A 77 -6.97 0.60 17.04
N ILE A 78 -7.99 -0.18 16.70
CA ILE A 78 -9.00 0.20 15.72
C ILE A 78 -10.40 0.06 16.31
N ARG A 79 -11.35 0.69 15.66
CA ARG A 79 -12.79 0.49 15.90
C ARG A 79 -13.47 0.19 14.58
N SER A 80 -14.53 -0.60 14.61
CA SER A 80 -15.34 -0.84 13.42
C SER A 80 -16.72 -0.20 13.57
N THR A 81 -17.30 0.19 12.43
CA THR A 81 -18.69 0.61 12.40
C THR A 81 -19.60 -0.62 12.46
N PRO A 82 -20.78 -0.53 13.09
CA PRO A 82 -21.77 -1.59 13.04
C PRO A 82 -22.13 -1.93 11.59
N GLN A 83 -22.29 -3.22 11.32
CA GLN A 83 -22.73 -3.65 10.01
C GLN A 83 -24.20 -3.27 9.82
N GLN A 84 -24.48 -2.38 8.88
CA GLN A 84 -25.83 -2.02 8.47
C GLN A 84 -26.21 -2.82 7.22
N LYS A 85 -27.52 -3.11 7.07
CA LYS A 85 -28.04 -3.83 5.90
C LYS A 85 -27.65 -3.09 4.61
N GLY A 86 -26.90 -3.77 3.72
CA GLY A 86 -26.43 -3.20 2.45
C GLY A 86 -25.13 -2.37 2.53
N LYS A 87 -24.54 -2.16 3.72
CA LYS A 87 -23.25 -1.46 3.87
C LYS A 87 -22.18 -2.40 4.41
N SER A 88 -20.98 -2.34 3.83
CA SER A 88 -19.83 -3.08 4.34
C SER A 88 -19.32 -2.44 5.65
N ARG A 89 -18.83 -3.28 6.55
CA ARG A 89 -18.17 -2.85 7.80
C ARG A 89 -16.93 -2.02 7.46
N GLU A 90 -16.78 -0.89 8.14
CA GLU A 90 -15.60 -0.02 8.00
C GLU A 90 -14.76 -0.06 9.28
N TYR A 91 -13.44 0.05 9.11
CA TYR A 91 -12.44 0.02 10.18
C TYR A 91 -11.75 1.37 10.24
N HIS A 92 -11.69 1.95 11.43
CA HIS A 92 -11.09 3.26 11.68
C HIS A 92 -10.10 3.18 12.83
N LEU A 93 -8.99 3.90 12.71
CA LEU A 93 -8.03 4.02 13.80
C LEU A 93 -8.63 4.77 14.99
N THR A 94 -8.37 4.28 16.18
CA THR A 94 -8.62 5.01 17.43
C THR A 94 -7.52 6.07 17.65
N GLU A 95 -7.54 6.77 18.76
CA GLU A 95 -6.44 7.67 19.15
C GLU A 95 -5.13 6.87 19.33
N SER A 96 -5.18 5.79 20.12
CA SER A 96 -4.01 4.91 20.31
C SER A 96 -3.51 4.32 18.99
N GLY A 97 -4.44 3.93 18.09
CA GLY A 97 -4.08 3.45 16.77
C GLY A 97 -3.38 4.50 15.90
N ARG A 98 -3.76 5.78 16.02
CA ARG A 98 -3.09 6.87 15.29
C ARG A 98 -1.66 7.12 15.79
N GLU A 99 -1.40 6.92 17.07
CA GLU A 99 -0.05 7.05 17.63
C GLU A 99 0.93 6.00 17.09
N PHE A 100 0.47 4.82 16.69
CA PHE A 100 1.30 3.81 16.00
C PHE A 100 1.90 4.31 14.68
N ARG A 101 1.43 5.43 14.14
CA ARG A 101 1.95 5.98 12.90
C ARG A 101 3.45 6.21 12.97
N ALA A 102 3.96 6.77 14.06
CA ALA A 102 5.39 7.03 14.23
C ALA A 102 6.22 5.75 14.14
N ALA A 103 5.74 4.65 14.73
CA ALA A 103 6.42 3.36 14.65
C ALA A 103 6.38 2.74 13.24
N VAL A 104 5.24 2.83 12.55
CA VAL A 104 5.11 2.34 11.16
C VAL A 104 6.00 3.14 10.21
N ASP A 105 6.06 4.47 10.36
CA ASP A 105 6.91 5.35 9.56
C ASP A 105 8.41 5.09 9.84
N ALA A 106 8.78 4.83 11.10
CA ALA A 106 10.14 4.44 11.48
C ALA A 106 10.55 3.10 10.84
N LEU A 107 9.66 2.10 10.87
CA LEU A 107 9.88 0.81 10.19
C LEU A 107 10.04 0.98 8.67
N GLY A 108 9.19 1.80 8.06
CA GLY A 108 9.27 2.09 6.63
C GLY A 108 10.57 2.81 6.26
N THR A 109 10.99 3.78 7.07
CA THR A 109 12.28 4.50 6.90
C THR A 109 13.47 3.55 7.02
N TRP A 110 13.46 2.69 8.03
CA TRP A 110 14.50 1.68 8.21
C TRP A 110 14.53 0.68 7.05
N GLY A 111 13.36 0.19 6.65
CA GLY A 111 13.21 -0.73 5.54
C GLY A 111 13.72 -0.14 4.22
N GLN A 112 13.35 1.11 3.89
CA GLN A 112 13.81 1.82 2.70
C GLN A 112 15.33 1.96 2.71
N ARG A 113 15.89 2.32 3.86
CA ARG A 113 17.33 2.60 3.99
C ARG A 113 18.18 1.34 3.89
N TRP A 114 17.82 0.29 4.60
CA TRP A 114 18.71 -0.82 4.87
C TRP A 114 18.38 -2.13 4.16
N THR A 115 17.10 -2.42 3.94
CA THR A 115 16.68 -3.77 3.49
C THR A 115 16.07 -3.79 2.10
N LEU A 116 15.38 -2.71 1.69
CA LEU A 116 14.63 -2.73 0.45
C LEU A 116 15.56 -2.68 -0.76
N ARG A 117 15.45 -3.69 -1.61
CA ARG A 117 15.96 -3.72 -2.97
C ARG A 117 14.87 -4.27 -3.86
N VAL A 118 14.71 -3.64 -5.02
CA VAL A 118 13.75 -4.12 -6.02
C VAL A 118 14.32 -5.37 -6.69
N ASN A 119 13.62 -6.48 -6.56
CA ASN A 119 13.96 -7.74 -7.19
C ASN A 119 12.68 -8.44 -7.68
N PRO A 120 12.75 -9.47 -8.55
CA PRO A 120 11.58 -10.16 -9.07
C PRO A 120 10.62 -10.72 -8.01
N GLU A 121 11.15 -11.08 -6.83
CA GLU A 121 10.36 -11.68 -5.76
C GLU A 121 9.45 -10.67 -5.03
N ASN A 122 9.85 -9.40 -4.97
CA ASN A 122 9.09 -8.35 -4.29
C ASN A 122 8.35 -7.40 -5.25
N LEU A 123 8.46 -7.61 -6.57
CA LEU A 123 7.70 -6.84 -7.55
C LEU A 123 6.22 -7.20 -7.49
N ASP A 124 5.37 -6.18 -7.52
CA ASP A 124 3.91 -6.28 -7.60
C ASP A 124 3.36 -5.06 -8.33
N SER A 125 2.94 -5.26 -9.58
CA SER A 125 2.40 -4.19 -10.42
C SER A 125 1.07 -3.64 -9.90
N GLY A 126 0.24 -4.49 -9.29
CA GLY A 126 -1.03 -4.06 -8.69
C GLY A 126 -0.81 -3.16 -7.49
N LEU A 127 0.10 -3.56 -6.57
CA LEU A 127 0.48 -2.73 -5.43
C LEU A 127 1.11 -1.40 -5.88
N LEU A 128 1.99 -1.43 -6.90
CA LEU A 128 2.60 -0.23 -7.45
C LEU A 128 1.54 0.73 -7.98
N MET A 129 0.62 0.25 -8.81
CA MET A 129 -0.44 1.08 -9.38
C MET A 129 -1.41 1.62 -8.32
N TRP A 130 -1.74 0.84 -7.31
CA TRP A 130 -2.54 1.28 -6.17
C TRP A 130 -1.86 2.41 -5.39
N ASN A 131 -0.55 2.32 -5.21
CA ASN A 131 0.23 3.35 -4.55
C ASN A 131 0.36 4.63 -5.40
N ILE A 132 0.61 4.50 -6.71
CA ILE A 132 0.63 5.62 -7.65
C ILE A 132 -0.71 6.35 -7.63
N ARG A 133 -1.84 5.62 -7.72
CA ARG A 133 -3.18 6.19 -7.62
C ARG A 133 -3.35 7.08 -6.39
N ARG A 134 -2.95 6.59 -5.21
CA ARG A 134 -3.11 7.32 -3.93
C ARG A 134 -2.22 8.54 -3.82
N ARG A 135 -1.16 8.59 -4.59
CA ARG A 135 -0.15 9.65 -4.52
C ARG A 135 -0.01 10.38 -5.86
N THR A 136 -1.13 10.64 -6.48
CA THR A 136 -1.21 11.52 -7.63
C THR A 136 -1.54 12.94 -7.17
N ALA A 137 -0.84 13.94 -7.71
CA ALA A 137 -1.09 15.36 -7.46
C ALA A 137 -2.33 15.82 -8.22
N LEU A 138 -3.52 15.56 -7.65
CA LEU A 138 -4.81 15.81 -8.31
C LEU A 138 -4.99 17.30 -8.66
N GLU A 139 -4.44 18.19 -7.87
CA GLU A 139 -4.50 19.65 -8.08
C GLU A 139 -3.72 20.12 -9.32
N ARG A 140 -2.77 19.30 -9.81
CA ARG A 140 -1.97 19.59 -11.02
C ARG A 140 -2.61 19.07 -12.30
N LEU A 141 -3.69 18.31 -12.18
CA LEU A 141 -4.39 17.76 -13.33
C LEU A 141 -5.15 18.86 -14.10
N PRO A 142 -5.33 18.69 -15.43
CA PRO A 142 -6.21 19.55 -16.19
C PRO A 142 -7.65 19.45 -15.68
N PRO A 143 -8.55 20.41 -16.02
CA PRO A 143 -9.94 20.42 -15.54
C PRO A 143 -10.84 19.40 -16.26
N ARG A 144 -10.26 18.35 -16.80
CA ARG A 144 -10.95 17.23 -17.45
C ARG A 144 -10.38 15.90 -16.99
N ARG A 145 -11.11 14.83 -17.27
CA ARG A 145 -10.58 13.46 -17.10
C ARG A 145 -9.34 13.27 -17.98
N VAL A 146 -8.35 12.58 -17.41
CA VAL A 146 -7.18 12.08 -18.13
C VAL A 146 -7.10 10.57 -17.91
N VAL A 147 -6.92 9.83 -18.99
CA VAL A 147 -6.79 8.37 -18.96
C VAL A 147 -5.36 8.01 -19.34
N VAL A 148 -4.67 7.33 -18.43
CA VAL A 148 -3.30 6.85 -18.63
C VAL A 148 -3.30 5.34 -18.68
N GLU A 149 -2.91 4.77 -19.82
CA GLU A 149 -2.73 3.33 -19.95
C GLU A 149 -1.30 2.95 -19.58
N PHE A 150 -1.15 1.96 -18.72
CA PHE A 150 0.14 1.37 -18.36
C PHE A 150 0.25 -0.02 -18.98
N GLU A 151 1.37 -0.27 -19.64
CA GLU A 151 1.80 -1.59 -20.08
C GLU A 151 3.16 -1.91 -19.46
N PHE A 152 3.21 -2.99 -18.65
CA PHE A 152 4.41 -3.38 -17.92
C PHE A 152 5.14 -4.52 -18.62
N ARG A 153 6.43 -4.29 -18.87
CA ARG A 153 7.41 -5.32 -19.28
C ARG A 153 8.13 -5.87 -18.03
N GLY A 154 8.75 -7.04 -18.16
CA GLY A 154 9.51 -7.64 -17.05
C GLY A 154 8.65 -8.09 -15.87
N VAL A 155 7.35 -8.34 -16.09
CA VAL A 155 6.45 -8.87 -15.06
C VAL A 155 6.83 -10.32 -14.77
N PRO A 156 7.15 -10.68 -13.50
CA PRO A 156 7.52 -12.03 -13.14
C PRO A 156 6.44 -13.06 -13.50
N ALA A 157 6.86 -14.21 -14.02
CA ALA A 157 5.95 -15.32 -14.31
C ALA A 157 5.40 -15.94 -13.03
N GLY A 158 4.22 -16.56 -13.11
CA GLY A 158 3.63 -17.35 -12.01
C GLY A 158 2.87 -16.53 -10.95
N ARG A 159 2.79 -15.21 -11.05
CA ARG A 159 1.92 -14.37 -10.22
C ARG A 159 0.83 -13.73 -11.05
N SER A 160 -0.38 -13.63 -10.49
CA SER A 160 -1.46 -12.85 -11.09
C SER A 160 -1.17 -11.35 -10.94
N MET A 161 -0.28 -10.85 -11.81
CA MET A 161 0.10 -9.44 -11.83
C MET A 161 -0.51 -8.73 -13.03
N LEU A 162 -0.75 -7.44 -12.87
CA LEU A 162 -1.23 -6.60 -13.94
C LEU A 162 -0.11 -6.37 -14.96
N LYS A 163 -0.27 -6.87 -16.19
CA LYS A 163 0.58 -6.49 -17.32
C LYS A 163 0.08 -5.19 -17.94
N LYS A 164 -1.22 -4.96 -17.91
CA LYS A 164 -1.89 -3.79 -18.45
C LYS A 164 -2.94 -3.29 -17.47
N CYS A 165 -3.04 -1.98 -17.31
CA CYS A 165 -4.06 -1.34 -16.51
C CYS A 165 -4.22 0.14 -16.91
N TRP A 166 -5.32 0.75 -16.46
CA TRP A 166 -5.65 2.14 -16.76
C TRP A 166 -5.75 2.93 -15.45
N LEU A 167 -5.06 4.06 -15.39
CA LEU A 167 -5.18 5.04 -14.31
C LEU A 167 -6.09 6.17 -14.81
N ILE A 168 -7.24 6.30 -14.18
CA ILE A 168 -8.21 7.35 -14.47
C ILE A 168 -7.99 8.47 -13.48
N LEU A 169 -7.73 9.67 -13.98
CA LEU A 169 -7.35 10.83 -13.21
C LEU A 169 -8.35 11.96 -13.42
N GLU A 170 -8.89 12.47 -12.32
CA GLU A 170 -9.74 13.66 -12.26
C GLU A 170 -9.34 14.51 -11.05
N ARG A 171 -9.61 15.79 -11.05
CA ARG A 171 -9.33 16.67 -9.89
C ARG A 171 -10.07 16.23 -8.63
N THR A 172 -11.18 15.52 -8.79
CA THR A 172 -12.02 15.00 -7.70
C THR A 172 -11.56 13.65 -7.17
N GLY A 173 -10.65 12.96 -7.86
CA GLY A 173 -10.17 11.65 -7.46
C GLY A 173 -9.44 10.90 -8.56
N SER A 174 -8.96 9.74 -8.22
CA SER A 174 -8.27 8.83 -9.14
C SER A 174 -8.73 7.39 -8.94
N ASP A 175 -8.73 6.60 -10.02
CA ASP A 175 -9.03 5.17 -9.95
C ASP A 175 -8.12 4.33 -10.85
N VAL A 176 -8.02 3.03 -10.54
CA VAL A 176 -7.26 2.05 -11.33
C VAL A 176 -8.20 0.98 -11.85
N CYS A 177 -8.31 0.87 -13.15
CA CYS A 177 -9.04 -0.18 -13.83
C CYS A 177 -8.10 -1.27 -14.33
N VAL A 178 -8.45 -2.53 -14.09
CA VAL A 178 -7.70 -3.72 -14.55
C VAL A 178 -8.20 -4.26 -15.89
N SER A 179 -9.30 -3.73 -16.37
CA SER A 179 -9.89 -3.96 -17.70
C SER A 179 -10.09 -2.63 -18.39
N ASP A 180 -10.15 -2.62 -19.69
CA ASP A 180 -10.39 -1.41 -20.49
C ASP A 180 -11.67 -0.70 -20.01
N PRO A 181 -11.56 0.55 -19.53
CA PRO A 181 -12.71 1.32 -19.06
C PRO A 181 -13.56 1.92 -20.19
N GLY A 182 -13.17 1.72 -21.46
CA GLY A 182 -13.90 2.23 -22.64
C GLY A 182 -13.73 3.75 -22.87
N PHE A 183 -12.72 4.39 -22.27
CA PHE A 183 -12.38 5.78 -22.49
C PHE A 183 -11.20 5.92 -23.45
N GLU A 184 -11.18 7.01 -24.22
CA GLU A 184 -10.02 7.36 -25.03
C GLU A 184 -8.79 7.55 -24.12
N VAL A 185 -7.66 6.96 -24.53
CA VAL A 185 -6.41 7.00 -23.77
C VAL A 185 -5.62 8.25 -24.17
N ASP A 186 -5.32 9.09 -23.20
CA ASP A 186 -4.56 10.33 -23.38
C ASP A 186 -3.04 10.13 -23.37
N VAL A 187 -2.57 9.22 -22.50
CA VAL A 187 -1.14 8.92 -22.31
C VAL A 187 -0.95 7.41 -22.22
N TYR A 188 0.00 6.89 -22.97
CA TYR A 188 0.47 5.52 -22.90
C TYR A 188 1.83 5.48 -22.20
N VAL A 189 1.96 4.63 -21.20
CA VAL A 189 3.18 4.38 -20.42
C VAL A 189 3.61 2.94 -20.64
N ASP A 190 4.59 2.71 -21.50
CA ASP A 190 5.28 1.42 -21.64
C ASP A 190 6.48 1.43 -20.69
N ALA A 191 6.46 0.60 -19.66
CA ALA A 191 7.47 0.65 -18.61
C ALA A 191 8.00 -0.75 -18.23
N ASP A 192 9.31 -0.84 -18.02
CA ASP A 192 9.89 -1.93 -17.25
C ASP A 192 9.40 -1.82 -15.79
N LEU A 193 8.81 -2.90 -15.27
CA LEU A 193 8.18 -2.89 -13.95
C LEU A 193 9.19 -2.59 -12.83
N ALA A 194 10.39 -3.14 -12.89
CA ALA A 194 11.43 -2.88 -11.90
C ALA A 194 11.91 -1.42 -11.97
N ALA A 195 12.06 -0.88 -13.18
CA ALA A 195 12.42 0.53 -13.35
C ALA A 195 11.34 1.46 -12.80
N MET A 196 10.07 1.18 -13.07
CA MET A 196 8.95 1.99 -12.54
C MET A 196 8.85 1.89 -11.01
N ALA A 197 9.11 0.71 -10.42
CA ALA A 197 9.20 0.54 -8.99
C ALA A 197 10.37 1.36 -8.38
N ASN A 198 11.55 1.35 -9.03
CA ASN A 198 12.69 2.16 -8.60
C ASN A 198 12.42 3.67 -8.73
N VAL A 199 11.69 4.09 -9.77
CA VAL A 199 11.22 5.49 -9.88
C VAL A 199 10.30 5.82 -8.72
N TRP A 200 9.32 4.98 -8.45
CA TRP A 200 8.40 5.16 -7.32
C TRP A 200 9.11 5.29 -5.98
N LEU A 201 10.15 4.49 -5.76
CA LEU A 201 10.95 4.49 -4.52
C LEU A 201 11.96 5.65 -4.45
N GLY A 202 12.14 6.41 -5.53
CA GLY A 202 13.12 7.49 -5.61
C GLY A 202 14.56 7.05 -5.90
N ASP A 203 14.77 5.77 -6.21
CA ASP A 203 16.09 5.20 -6.51
C ASP A 203 16.54 5.47 -7.95
N LEU A 204 15.59 5.77 -8.84
CA LEU A 204 15.83 6.12 -10.23
C LEU A 204 15.03 7.38 -10.60
N PRO A 205 15.68 8.48 -11.02
CA PRO A 205 14.97 9.64 -11.53
C PRO A 205 14.11 9.27 -12.74
N PHE A 206 12.88 9.80 -12.82
CA PHE A 206 11.95 9.50 -13.93
C PHE A 206 12.56 9.84 -15.30
N ALA A 207 13.17 11.02 -15.43
CA ALA A 207 13.83 11.45 -16.65
C ALA A 207 14.97 10.50 -17.08
N GLU A 208 15.69 9.94 -16.10
CA GLU A 208 16.74 8.96 -16.34
C GLU A 208 16.17 7.63 -16.86
N ALA A 209 15.07 7.16 -16.27
CA ALA A 209 14.36 5.95 -16.73
C ALA A 209 13.88 6.10 -18.18
N VAL A 210 13.42 7.30 -18.56
CA VAL A 210 13.03 7.62 -19.94
C VAL A 210 14.26 7.65 -20.86
N ARG A 211 15.35 8.28 -20.45
CA ARG A 211 16.61 8.33 -21.21
C ARG A 211 17.17 6.93 -21.46
N GLN A 212 17.10 6.05 -20.47
CA GLN A 212 17.50 4.65 -20.57
C GLN A 212 16.51 3.77 -21.36
N LYS A 213 15.43 4.34 -21.91
CA LYS A 213 14.36 3.61 -22.61
C LYS A 213 13.68 2.53 -21.76
N LYS A 214 13.81 2.61 -20.44
CA LYS A 214 13.08 1.73 -19.49
C LYS A 214 11.64 2.15 -19.31
N ILE A 215 11.35 3.43 -19.49
CA ILE A 215 10.00 4.00 -19.54
C ILE A 215 9.87 4.77 -20.84
N LYS A 216 8.78 4.53 -21.58
CA LYS A 216 8.41 5.27 -22.77
C LYS A 216 7.03 5.87 -22.59
N LEU A 217 6.89 7.14 -22.94
CA LEU A 217 5.62 7.84 -22.93
C LEU A 217 5.22 8.20 -24.34
N THR A 218 3.95 7.97 -24.69
CA THR A 218 3.35 8.41 -25.95
C THR A 218 1.94 8.92 -25.68
N GLY A 219 1.38 9.70 -26.60
CA GLY A 219 0.03 10.26 -26.48
C GLY A 219 -0.01 11.76 -26.71
N VAL A 220 -0.95 12.44 -26.06
CA VAL A 220 -1.15 13.89 -26.19
C VAL A 220 0.09 14.63 -25.68
N PRO A 221 0.81 15.40 -26.53
CA PRO A 221 2.15 15.93 -26.17
C PRO A 221 2.19 16.79 -24.90
N ALA A 222 1.14 17.58 -24.66
CA ALA A 222 1.03 18.42 -23.46
C ALA A 222 0.90 17.57 -22.18
N LEU A 223 0.11 16.50 -22.23
CA LEU A 223 -0.12 15.59 -21.11
C LEU A 223 1.08 14.68 -20.85
N VAL A 224 1.73 14.20 -21.90
CA VAL A 224 2.99 13.43 -21.80
C VAL A 224 4.06 14.26 -21.08
N ARG A 225 4.22 15.54 -21.38
CA ARG A 225 5.16 16.41 -20.68
C ARG A 225 4.79 16.67 -19.22
N ALA A 226 3.50 16.79 -18.92
CA ALA A 226 3.01 17.06 -17.56
C ALA A 226 2.94 15.81 -16.66
N PHE A 227 2.89 14.62 -17.24
CA PHE A 227 2.66 13.36 -16.52
C PHE A 227 3.64 13.12 -15.36
N PRO A 228 4.97 13.33 -15.49
CA PRO A 228 5.90 13.12 -14.38
C PRO A 228 5.58 14.00 -13.15
N ASP A 229 5.05 15.20 -13.36
CA ASP A 229 4.74 16.15 -12.28
C ASP A 229 3.51 15.73 -11.47
N TRP A 230 2.72 14.81 -11.99
CA TRP A 230 1.56 14.25 -11.27
C TRP A 230 1.93 13.14 -10.31
N LEU A 231 3.12 12.55 -10.45
CA LEU A 231 3.58 11.43 -9.64
C LEU A 231 4.26 11.93 -8.36
N LEU A 232 3.55 11.87 -7.24
CA LEU A 232 4.08 12.20 -5.91
C LEU A 232 4.81 11.01 -5.29
N LEU A 233 5.75 10.43 -5.87
CA LEU A 233 6.58 9.30 -5.44
C LEU A 233 6.24 8.67 -4.06
N SER A 234 6.91 7.63 -3.65
CA SER A 234 6.75 7.00 -2.33
C SER A 234 6.97 8.01 -1.19
N HIS A 235 6.25 7.84 -0.09
CA HIS A 235 6.50 8.61 1.14
C HIS A 235 7.96 8.50 1.61
N PHE A 236 8.59 7.38 1.33
CA PHE A 236 9.98 7.10 1.70
C PHE A 236 11.01 7.42 0.60
N ALA A 237 10.61 7.96 -0.56
CA ALA A 237 11.50 8.21 -1.69
C ALA A 237 12.67 9.15 -1.38
N ARG A 238 12.52 9.99 -0.34
CA ARG A 238 13.59 10.93 0.10
C ARG A 238 14.49 10.35 1.20
N VAL A 239 14.26 9.13 1.65
CA VAL A 239 15.09 8.49 2.67
C VAL A 239 16.43 8.11 2.04
N PRO A 240 17.55 8.70 2.51
CA PRO A 240 18.85 8.40 1.94
C PRO A 240 19.25 6.96 2.22
N ARG A 241 19.86 6.31 1.24
CA ARG A 241 20.45 4.97 1.38
C ARG A 241 21.93 5.10 1.69
N PRO A 242 22.50 4.23 2.54
CA PRO A 242 23.94 4.18 2.74
C PRO A 242 24.63 3.73 1.44
N PRO A 243 25.93 4.04 1.27
CA PRO A 243 26.74 3.45 0.22
C PRO A 243 26.62 1.92 0.20
N ALA A 244 26.87 1.31 -0.97
CA ALA A 244 26.61 -0.13 -1.22
C ALA A 244 27.47 -1.12 -0.39
N GLU A 245 28.30 -0.65 0.51
CA GLU A 245 29.19 -1.44 1.38
C GLU A 245 28.44 -2.28 2.46
N PHE A 246 27.17 -1.97 2.73
CA PHE A 246 26.36 -2.80 3.61
C PHE A 246 25.60 -3.83 2.76
N PRO A 247 25.96 -5.14 2.84
CA PRO A 247 25.20 -6.17 2.14
C PRO A 247 23.75 -6.11 2.60
N ALA A 248 22.83 -5.97 1.63
CA ALA A 248 21.41 -6.19 1.92
C ALA A 248 21.29 -7.58 2.54
N ALA A 249 20.57 -7.71 3.65
CA ALA A 249 20.33 -8.98 4.28
C ALA A 249 19.83 -9.97 3.22
N GLN A 250 20.70 -10.91 2.85
CA GLN A 250 20.33 -12.01 1.96
C GLN A 250 19.33 -12.87 2.73
N ARG A 251 18.11 -12.99 2.21
CA ARG A 251 17.09 -13.94 2.70
C ARG A 251 17.01 -15.10 1.74
#